data_9f0f0a728e38d936f6c4de0badbc2ba2
#
_entry.id   9f0f0a728e38d936f6c4de0badbc2ba2
#
_cell.length_a   1.000
_cell.length_b   1.000
_cell.length_c   1.000
_cell.angle_alpha   90.00
_cell.angle_beta   90.00
_cell.angle_gamma   90.00
#
_symmetry.space_group_name_H-M   'P 1'
#
loop_
_entity.id
_entity.type
_entity.pdbx_description
1 polymer ?
#
loop_
_entity_poly.entity_id
_entity_poly.type
_entity_poly.pdbx_seq_one_letter_code
_entity_poly.pdbx_strand_id
1 'polypeptide(L)' 'MLCYRVAIQNSPLYFPIDFKFKKNAEILCNYLSKRDGRTDYYIAEIFYEIGLPDYQDEKVLLLLSQNK' A
#
# COMPACT_ATOMS: atom_id res chain seq x y z
N MET A 1 1.41 -5.59 -15.86
CA MET A 1 0.86 -4.36 -15.29
C MET A 1 1.51 -4.06 -13.94
N LEU A 2 1.96 -2.86 -13.76
CA LEU A 2 2.65 -2.46 -12.54
C LEU A 2 1.66 -1.98 -11.48
N CYS A 3 1.82 -2.46 -10.26
CA CYS A 3 1.06 -1.96 -9.13
C CYS A 3 1.98 -1.79 -7.91
N TYR A 4 1.45 -1.22 -6.84
CA TYR A 4 2.25 -0.78 -5.71
C TYR A 4 1.67 -1.34 -4.42
N ARG A 5 2.56 -1.77 -3.53
CA ARG A 5 2.20 -2.43 -2.27
C ARG A 5 3.04 -1.86 -1.15
N VAL A 6 2.44 -1.68 0.02
CA VAL A 6 3.18 -1.27 1.20
C VAL A 6 3.74 -2.51 1.89
N ALA A 7 5.05 -2.53 2.12
CA ALA A 7 5.75 -3.65 2.72
C ALA A 7 6.69 -3.17 3.82
N ILE A 8 7.27 -4.12 4.54
CA ILE A 8 8.21 -3.83 5.63
C ILE A 8 9.60 -4.29 5.20
N GLN A 9 10.59 -3.41 5.35
CA GLN A 9 11.97 -3.71 4.96
C GLN A 9 12.52 -4.87 5.80
N ASN A 10 13.29 -5.73 5.13
CA ASN A 10 13.93 -6.89 5.75
C ASN A 10 12.94 -7.88 6.37
N SER A 11 11.71 -7.92 5.86
CA SER A 11 10.67 -8.81 6.34
C SER A 11 9.83 -9.31 5.16
N PRO A 12 9.29 -10.54 5.23
CA PRO A 12 8.34 -10.99 4.19
C PRO A 12 6.95 -10.40 4.37
N LEU A 13 6.72 -9.62 5.41
CA LEU A 13 5.40 -9.06 5.70
C LEU A 13 5.08 -7.88 4.80
N TYR A 14 3.83 -7.80 4.40
CA TYR A 14 3.32 -6.69 3.61
C TYR A 14 1.84 -6.50 3.89
N PHE A 15 1.35 -5.29 3.62
CA PHE A 15 -0.08 -5.00 3.74
C PHE A 15 -0.77 -5.55 2.50
N PRO A 16 -1.83 -6.38 2.63
CA PRO A 16 -2.37 -7.15 1.51
C PRO A 16 -3.30 -6.34 0.62
N ILE A 17 -2.84 -5.20 0.15
CA ILE A 17 -3.56 -4.34 -0.76
C ILE A 17 -2.61 -3.87 -1.86
N ASP A 18 -3.03 -4.05 -3.11
CA ASP A 18 -2.27 -3.58 -4.25
C ASP A 18 -2.95 -2.33 -4.82
N PHE A 19 -2.17 -1.27 -4.95
CA PHE A 19 -2.65 0.00 -5.46
C PHE A 19 -2.29 0.16 -6.94
N LYS A 20 -3.20 0.73 -7.68
CA LYS A 20 -2.95 1.09 -9.07
C LYS A 20 -2.01 2.29 -9.17
N PHE A 21 -2.14 3.24 -8.25
CA PHE A 21 -1.36 4.47 -8.25
C PHE A 21 -0.40 4.52 -7.08
N LYS A 22 0.87 4.84 -7.37
CA LYS A 22 1.90 4.96 -6.35
C LYS A 22 1.52 5.98 -5.29
N LYS A 23 0.92 7.08 -5.69
CA LYS A 23 0.46 8.14 -4.80
C LYS A 23 -0.43 7.60 -3.68
N ASN A 24 -1.33 6.69 -4.02
CA ASN A 24 -2.26 6.11 -3.04
C ASN A 24 -1.54 5.15 -2.10
N ALA A 25 -0.57 4.40 -2.61
CA ALA A 25 0.26 3.56 -1.76
C ALA A 25 1.07 4.41 -0.77
N GLU A 26 1.56 5.56 -1.20
CA GLU A 26 2.27 6.49 -0.33
C GLU A 26 1.40 7.00 0.81
N ILE A 27 0.13 7.29 0.54
CA ILE A 27 -0.82 7.72 1.58
C ILE A 27 -0.96 6.65 2.65
N LEU A 28 -1.15 5.40 2.26
CA LEU A 28 -1.24 4.29 3.20
C LEU A 28 0.07 4.10 3.95
N CYS A 29 1.19 4.17 3.25
CA CYS A 29 2.51 4.01 3.86
C CYS A 29 2.74 5.04 4.96
N ASN A 30 2.42 6.30 4.70
CA ASN A 30 2.55 7.37 5.67
C ASN A 30 1.62 7.18 6.87
N TYR A 31 0.39 6.75 6.61
CA TYR A 31 -0.58 6.47 7.67
C TYR A 31 -0.07 5.37 8.61
N LEU A 32 0.39 4.25 8.04
CA LEU A 32 0.88 3.12 8.83
C LEU A 32 2.14 3.48 9.61
N SER A 33 3.03 4.25 9.00
CA SER A 33 4.26 4.69 9.67
C SER A 33 3.97 5.53 10.89
N LYS A 34 3.01 6.43 10.80
CA LYS A 34 2.60 7.27 11.93
C LYS A 34 1.87 6.47 13.00
N ARG A 35 0.95 5.60 12.58
CA ARG A 35 0.17 4.79 13.52
C ARG A 35 1.06 3.88 14.36
N ASP A 36 2.04 3.25 13.72
CA ASP A 36 2.88 2.24 14.36
C ASP A 36 4.22 2.80 14.87
N GLY A 37 4.51 4.07 14.58
CA GLY A 37 5.78 4.69 14.97
C GLY A 37 6.98 4.01 14.31
N ARG A 38 6.84 3.52 13.08
CA ARG A 38 7.86 2.80 12.35
C ARG A 38 8.36 3.59 11.16
N THR A 39 9.61 3.36 10.80
CA THR A 39 10.24 4.00 9.63
C THR A 39 10.66 2.99 8.58
N ASP A 40 10.33 1.71 8.76
CA ASP A 40 10.74 0.63 7.87
C ASP A 40 9.66 0.19 6.88
N TYR A 41 8.54 0.91 6.79
CA TYR A 41 7.59 0.72 5.71
C TYR A 41 8.13 1.31 4.41
N TYR A 42 7.88 0.62 3.30
CA TYR A 42 8.28 1.11 1.99
C TYR A 42 7.28 0.65 0.94
N ILE A 43 7.39 1.20 -0.25
CA ILE A 43 6.49 0.88 -1.35
C ILE A 43 7.21 -0.06 -2.30
N ALA A 44 6.69 -1.29 -2.43
CA ALA A 44 7.20 -2.28 -3.35
C ALA A 44 6.46 -2.18 -4.68
N GLU A 45 7.21 -2.32 -5.77
CA GLU A 45 6.64 -2.36 -7.11
C GLU A 45 6.44 -3.83 -7.51
N ILE A 46 5.20 -4.17 -7.87
CA ILE A 46 4.81 -5.52 -8.22
C ILE A 46 4.32 -5.52 -9.66
N PHE A 47 4.86 -6.42 -10.47
CA PHE A 47 4.44 -6.53 -11.86
C PHE A 47 3.62 -7.80 -12.06
N TYR A 48 2.43 -7.64 -12.61
CA TYR A 48 1.55 -8.75 -12.96
C TYR A 48 1.55 -8.92 -14.48
N GLU A 49 1.91 -10.11 -14.95
CA GLU A 49 1.92 -10.41 -16.39
C GLU A 49 0.53 -10.68 -16.93
N ILE A 50 -0.28 -11.44 -16.17
CA ILE A 50 -1.60 -11.88 -16.60
C ILE A 50 -2.59 -11.62 -15.48
N GLY A 51 -3.75 -11.13 -15.86
CA GLY A 51 -4.81 -10.83 -14.91
C GLY A 51 -4.58 -9.47 -14.24
N LEU A 52 -5.64 -8.92 -13.74
CA LEU A 52 -5.59 -7.64 -13.03
C LEU A 52 -5.92 -7.90 -11.58
N PRO A 53 -5.11 -7.39 -10.65
CA PRO A 53 -5.50 -7.45 -9.25
C PRO A 53 -6.72 -6.56 -9.03
N ASP A 54 -7.50 -6.90 -8.01
CA ASP A 54 -8.60 -6.03 -7.57
C ASP A 54 -8.00 -4.82 -6.87
N TYR A 55 -7.96 -3.70 -7.58
CA TYR A 55 -7.49 -2.47 -6.99
C TYR A 55 -8.51 -1.93 -6.00
N GLN A 56 -8.04 -1.56 -4.83
CA GLN A 56 -8.89 -1.07 -3.75
C GLN A 56 -8.53 0.36 -3.34
N ASP A 57 -7.92 1.12 -4.26
CA ASP A 57 -7.45 2.46 -4.00
C ASP A 57 -8.51 3.34 -3.31
N GLU A 58 -9.67 3.46 -3.93
CA GLU A 58 -10.74 4.33 -3.40
C GLU A 58 -11.26 3.85 -2.06
N LYS A 59 -11.43 2.52 -1.93
CA LYS A 59 -11.96 1.93 -0.71
C LYS A 59 -11.04 2.17 0.47
N VAL A 60 -9.73 1.98 0.26
CA VAL A 60 -8.73 2.19 1.31
C VAL A 60 -8.64 3.66 1.69
N LEU A 61 -8.62 4.56 0.71
CA LEU A 61 -8.57 5.99 0.97
C LEU A 61 -9.78 6.47 1.74
N LEU A 62 -10.96 5.92 1.44
CA LEU A 62 -12.17 6.23 2.18
C LEU A 62 -12.07 5.81 3.64
N LEU A 63 -11.58 4.58 3.89
CA LEU A 63 -11.37 4.09 5.24
C LEU A 63 -10.38 4.95 6.01
N LEU A 64 -9.28 5.35 5.39
CA LEU A 64 -8.28 6.21 6.04
C LEU A 64 -8.86 7.58 6.38
N SER A 65 -9.72 8.13 5.54
CA SER A 65 -10.34 9.43 5.81
C SER A 65 -11.33 9.36 6.97
N GLN A 66 -11.93 8.19 7.24
CA GLN A 66 -12.86 8.00 8.33
C GLN A 66 -12.17 7.79 9.68
N ASN A 67 -10.91 7.42 9.68
CA ASN A 67 -10.14 7.09 10.88
C ASN A 67 -9.22 8.23 11.34
N LYS A 68 -9.64 9.44 11.11
CA LYS A 68 -8.87 10.60 11.55
C LYS A 68 -9.02 10.86 13.05
#